data_79e75a0ce7cc07daef0a0e90a30d3256
#
_entry.id   79e75a0ce7cc07daef0a0e90a30d3256
#
_cell.length_a   1.000
_cell.length_b   1.000
_cell.length_c   1.000
_cell.angle_alpha   90.00
_cell.angle_beta   90.00
_cell.angle_gamma   90.00
#
_symmetry.space_group_name_H-M   'P 1'
#
loop_
_entity.id
_entity.type
_entity.pdbx_description
1 polymer ?
#
loop_
_entity_poly.entity_id
_entity_poly.type
_entity_poly.pdbx_seq_one_letter_code
_entity_poly.pdbx_strand_id
1 'polypeptide(L)'
;MTNLDIKELIKIPYSCSPTSSSDKKRIAYLNNKSGTPQVWLCDENNVHKPLTNYTERVALVSWSPDDKWILFSIDKGGDENFQMKLIDASDYTNIISLSDDMSVRNDFGGWSTDGSTIIYSSNKRDAAYFDLYTQKINGDPELVYQTSNDVHSVAFKAYSNDLKKIVFTEERTNRYQYLKILDIESGNITQLSDDNLNGGFKQAIFSENDEEIFVITNEGKDFSGIATLNLNSKNLNYIYSEEHEMEYFKMDFENDRLIFFVNDRGYSKLGILNLLNNDSNILNNPHEVTFMEPGWAWGLCILDESNLLFTINSTNQNAEIIKFNLDTQKYEFFKKAYEGNIKLNDLPKPTLHSFKTFDDRDIPFFFLKPDNFKQGEDNPVLILIHGGPEGQERPTFKPELQYLANQGIGILLPNVRGSGGYGEEYGHLDDTYKRMDSVKDIEYLWKWVVDSGWASKDKIAVMGGSYGGFMTLSCITVYPDLWAAAVELYGMVNMLTFFEHTASYRAQHRAYEYGDPVKDRKLLEDISAIHKIDQIVTPLLVLHGDEDPRVPMYETEQLVSEMREASKPVEFVRFLDEGHGFVKEPNRIKAYTSIAEFLTKYLL
;
A
#
# COMPACT_ATOMS: atom_id res chain seq x y z
N MET A 1 -26.15 14.76 -15.05
CA MET A 1 -25.45 14.48 -13.80
C MET A 1 -26.43 13.84 -12.86
N THR A 2 -26.16 12.63 -12.39
CA THR A 2 -26.91 12.03 -11.28
C THR A 2 -26.55 12.81 -10.01
N ASN A 3 -27.54 13.15 -9.19
CA ASN A 3 -27.28 13.84 -7.92
C ASN A 3 -26.69 12.82 -6.93
N LEU A 4 -25.36 12.59 -6.98
CA LEU A 4 -24.65 11.69 -6.08
C LEU A 4 -24.51 12.38 -4.72
N ASP A 5 -24.87 11.68 -3.65
CA ASP A 5 -24.55 12.09 -2.28
C ASP A 5 -23.17 11.52 -1.90
N ILE A 6 -22.23 12.39 -1.54
CA ILE A 6 -20.88 11.99 -1.12
C ILE A 6 -20.92 11.02 0.08
N LYS A 7 -21.87 11.22 1.01
CA LYS A 7 -22.01 10.35 2.19
C LYS A 7 -22.41 8.94 1.81
N GLU A 8 -23.29 8.80 0.82
CA GLU A 8 -23.68 7.48 0.31
C GLU A 8 -22.52 6.78 -0.44
N LEU A 9 -21.70 7.52 -1.18
CA LEU A 9 -20.49 6.99 -1.79
C LEU A 9 -19.46 6.48 -0.76
N ILE A 10 -19.26 7.26 0.32
CA ILE A 10 -18.32 6.92 1.41
C ILE A 10 -18.76 5.66 2.17
N LYS A 11 -20.07 5.43 2.27
CA LYS A 11 -20.66 4.26 2.94
C LYS A 11 -20.66 2.99 2.09
N ILE A 12 -20.25 3.05 0.83
CA ILE A 12 -20.15 1.84 0.00
C ILE A 12 -19.16 0.88 0.66
N PRO A 13 -19.62 -0.29 1.15
CA PRO A 13 -18.76 -1.23 1.83
C PRO A 13 -17.82 -1.93 0.85
N TYR A 14 -16.79 -2.59 1.42
CA TYR A 14 -15.88 -3.44 0.67
C TYR A 14 -15.69 -4.79 1.36
N SER A 15 -15.25 -5.77 0.57
CA SER A 15 -14.76 -7.07 1.04
C SER A 15 -13.39 -7.35 0.45
N CYS A 16 -12.41 -7.77 1.28
CA CYS A 16 -11.06 -7.98 0.78
C CYS A 16 -10.28 -9.05 1.56
N SER A 17 -9.11 -9.40 1.04
CA SER A 17 -8.11 -10.25 1.69
C SER A 17 -8.66 -11.62 2.10
N PRO A 18 -9.22 -12.42 1.17
CA PRO A 18 -9.71 -13.75 1.49
C PRO A 18 -8.56 -14.67 1.91
N THR A 19 -8.84 -15.54 2.88
CA THR A 19 -7.96 -16.64 3.30
C THR A 19 -8.82 -17.88 3.56
N SER A 20 -8.37 -19.06 3.14
CA SER A 20 -9.16 -20.29 3.19
C SER A 20 -8.65 -21.28 4.24
N SER A 21 -9.56 -22.08 4.77
CA SER A 21 -9.21 -23.37 5.41
C SER A 21 -8.49 -24.29 4.41
N SER A 22 -7.79 -25.31 4.92
CA SER A 22 -7.04 -26.27 4.08
C SER A 22 -7.95 -27.03 3.11
N ASP A 23 -9.18 -27.38 3.54
CA ASP A 23 -10.21 -28.02 2.72
C ASP A 23 -10.93 -27.07 1.73
N LYS A 24 -10.57 -25.76 1.72
CA LYS A 24 -11.12 -24.70 0.86
C LYS A 24 -12.62 -24.44 1.02
N LYS A 25 -13.30 -24.99 2.03
CA LYS A 25 -14.74 -24.83 2.24
C LYS A 25 -15.12 -23.64 3.09
N ARG A 26 -14.19 -23.16 3.92
CA ARG A 26 -14.42 -22.01 4.80
C ARG A 26 -13.47 -20.88 4.42
N ILE A 27 -14.01 -19.70 4.22
CA ILE A 27 -13.23 -18.51 3.80
C ILE A 27 -13.40 -17.42 4.85
N ALA A 28 -12.30 -17.01 5.47
CA ALA A 28 -12.25 -15.80 6.28
C ALA A 28 -11.81 -14.61 5.42
N TYR A 29 -12.33 -13.42 5.69
CA TYR A 29 -12.03 -12.22 4.92
C TYR A 29 -12.32 -10.95 5.74
N LEU A 30 -11.86 -9.81 5.27
CA LEU A 30 -12.18 -8.52 5.85
C LEU A 30 -13.37 -7.88 5.14
N ASN A 31 -14.28 -7.27 5.94
CA ASN A 31 -15.41 -6.49 5.43
C ASN A 31 -15.68 -5.31 6.36
N ASN A 32 -15.96 -4.12 5.81
CA ASN A 32 -16.18 -2.89 6.58
C ASN A 32 -17.66 -2.47 6.71
N LYS A 33 -18.61 -3.36 6.49
CA LYS A 33 -20.04 -3.08 6.56
C LYS A 33 -20.50 -2.52 7.92
N SER A 34 -19.76 -2.79 8.99
CA SER A 34 -19.98 -2.25 10.33
C SER A 34 -19.39 -0.86 10.58
N GLY A 35 -18.82 -0.21 9.56
CA GLY A 35 -18.17 1.10 9.65
C GLY A 35 -16.64 1.04 9.70
N THR A 36 -16.06 -0.03 10.25
CA THR A 36 -14.63 -0.36 10.24
C THR A 36 -14.41 -1.79 9.75
N PRO A 37 -13.24 -2.12 9.16
CA PRO A 37 -12.96 -3.50 8.74
C PRO A 37 -13.00 -4.48 9.92
N GLN A 38 -13.70 -5.60 9.74
CA GLN A 38 -13.86 -6.68 10.70
C GLN A 38 -13.62 -8.03 10.02
N VAL A 39 -13.32 -9.08 10.80
CA VAL A 39 -13.24 -10.46 10.29
C VAL A 39 -14.65 -10.98 10.02
N TRP A 40 -14.85 -11.49 8.81
CA TRP A 40 -16.03 -12.21 8.38
C TRP A 40 -15.68 -13.64 7.97
N LEU A 41 -16.63 -14.53 8.08
CA LEU A 41 -16.52 -15.92 7.67
C LEU A 41 -17.63 -16.25 6.67
N CYS A 42 -17.26 -16.90 5.58
CA CYS A 42 -18.14 -17.71 4.76
C CYS A 42 -17.94 -19.17 5.16
N ASP A 43 -18.99 -19.83 5.64
CA ASP A 43 -18.94 -21.24 6.03
C ASP A 43 -19.21 -22.20 4.84
N GLU A 44 -19.11 -23.49 5.09
CA GLU A 44 -19.33 -24.55 4.10
C GLU A 44 -20.73 -24.54 3.44
N ASN A 45 -21.71 -23.89 4.07
CA ASN A 45 -23.06 -23.71 3.56
C ASN A 45 -23.25 -22.37 2.82
N ASN A 46 -22.15 -21.66 2.53
CA ASN A 46 -22.15 -20.33 1.91
C ASN A 46 -22.91 -19.28 2.75
N VAL A 47 -22.90 -19.42 4.08
CA VAL A 47 -23.46 -18.44 5.00
C VAL A 47 -22.35 -17.47 5.45
N HIS A 48 -22.57 -16.18 5.18
CA HIS A 48 -21.63 -15.11 5.54
C HIS A 48 -22.02 -14.45 6.86
N LYS A 49 -21.09 -14.43 7.83
CA LYS A 49 -21.32 -13.84 9.16
C LYS A 49 -20.08 -13.12 9.67
N PRO A 50 -20.24 -12.02 10.44
CA PRO A 50 -19.11 -11.40 11.14
C PRO A 50 -18.63 -12.29 12.28
N LEU A 51 -17.31 -12.39 12.45
CA LEU A 51 -16.67 -13.04 13.60
C LEU A 51 -16.17 -12.02 14.63
N THR A 52 -15.94 -10.77 14.21
CA THR A 52 -15.52 -9.68 15.11
C THR A 52 -16.44 -8.47 14.97
N ASN A 53 -16.49 -7.65 16.03
CA ASN A 53 -17.28 -6.40 16.04
C ASN A 53 -16.60 -5.36 16.96
N TYR A 54 -15.36 -5.00 16.61
CA TYR A 54 -14.60 -3.96 17.31
C TYR A 54 -14.92 -2.57 16.75
N THR A 55 -14.74 -1.54 17.56
CA THR A 55 -14.77 -0.13 17.10
C THR A 55 -13.51 0.21 16.30
N GLU A 56 -12.40 -0.46 16.59
CA GLU A 56 -11.12 -0.33 15.90
C GLU A 56 -11.07 -1.22 14.65
N ARG A 57 -10.16 -0.88 13.75
CA ARG A 57 -9.98 -1.65 12.52
C ARG A 57 -9.29 -2.99 12.77
N VAL A 58 -9.73 -4.02 12.09
CA VAL A 58 -8.94 -5.22 11.87
C VAL A 58 -8.11 -5.01 10.60
N ALA A 59 -6.79 -5.11 10.72
CA ALA A 59 -5.86 -4.78 9.63
C ALA A 59 -5.44 -5.99 8.79
N LEU A 60 -5.52 -7.21 9.37
CA LEU A 60 -5.09 -8.45 8.72
C LEU A 60 -5.96 -9.61 9.19
N VAL A 61 -6.13 -10.61 8.32
CA VAL A 61 -6.74 -11.90 8.63
C VAL A 61 -5.95 -13.03 7.97
N SER A 62 -5.71 -14.13 8.69
CA SER A 62 -4.99 -15.30 8.17
C SER A 62 -5.49 -16.58 8.82
N TRP A 63 -5.84 -17.57 8.00
CA TRP A 63 -6.20 -18.91 8.47
C TRP A 63 -4.94 -19.71 8.80
N SER A 64 -4.93 -20.50 9.90
CA SER A 64 -3.82 -21.40 10.19
C SER A 64 -3.84 -22.62 9.26
N PRO A 65 -2.68 -23.16 8.85
CA PRO A 65 -2.61 -24.34 7.98
C PRO A 65 -3.26 -25.60 8.56
N ASP A 66 -3.35 -25.71 9.90
CA ASP A 66 -3.98 -26.85 10.60
C ASP A 66 -5.50 -26.70 10.84
N ASP A 67 -6.10 -25.65 10.28
CA ASP A 67 -7.53 -25.31 10.37
C ASP A 67 -8.10 -25.06 11.78
N LYS A 68 -7.23 -24.84 12.77
CA LYS A 68 -7.68 -24.62 14.14
C LYS A 68 -7.91 -23.16 14.50
N TRP A 69 -7.24 -22.24 13.79
CA TRP A 69 -7.21 -20.83 14.17
C TRP A 69 -7.41 -19.89 12.98
N ILE A 70 -8.03 -18.75 13.27
CA ILE A 70 -8.01 -17.58 12.37
C ILE A 70 -7.30 -16.46 13.11
N LEU A 71 -6.09 -16.10 12.67
CA LEU A 71 -5.34 -14.97 13.20
C LEU A 71 -5.87 -13.67 12.60
N PHE A 72 -5.96 -12.65 13.43
CA PHE A 72 -6.17 -11.27 12.99
C PHE A 72 -5.33 -10.30 13.81
N SER A 73 -5.04 -9.14 13.22
CA SER A 73 -4.36 -8.03 13.90
C SER A 73 -5.26 -6.82 14.02
N ILE A 74 -5.12 -6.09 15.13
CA ILE A 74 -5.92 -4.90 15.48
C ILE A 74 -5.00 -3.85 16.12
N ASP A 75 -5.21 -2.58 15.80
CA ASP A 75 -4.55 -1.44 16.43
C ASP A 75 -5.58 -0.54 17.14
N LYS A 76 -5.11 0.46 17.87
CA LYS A 76 -5.97 1.41 18.58
C LYS A 76 -5.85 2.80 17.97
N GLY A 77 -6.97 3.37 17.54
CA GLY A 77 -7.00 4.74 16.99
C GLY A 77 -6.15 4.92 15.71
N GLY A 78 -5.64 3.85 15.11
CA GLY A 78 -4.76 3.91 13.95
C GLY A 78 -3.27 4.13 14.30
N ASP A 79 -2.85 3.88 15.55
CA ASP A 79 -1.47 4.03 16.05
C ASP A 79 -0.46 3.02 15.47
N GLU A 80 -0.95 2.04 14.70
CA GLU A 80 -0.17 0.96 14.09
C GLU A 80 0.57 0.04 15.08
N ASN A 81 0.30 0.12 16.37
CA ASN A 81 0.80 -0.84 17.36
C ASN A 81 -0.07 -2.11 17.32
N PHE A 82 0.08 -2.87 16.25
CA PHE A 82 -0.75 -4.04 15.98
C PHE A 82 -0.63 -5.11 17.05
N GLN A 83 -1.78 -5.56 17.59
CA GLN A 83 -1.91 -6.67 18.50
C GLN A 83 -2.51 -7.87 17.79
N MET A 84 -1.91 -9.04 17.98
CA MET A 84 -2.33 -10.29 17.35
C MET A 84 -3.30 -11.06 18.23
N LYS A 85 -4.40 -11.52 17.62
CA LYS A 85 -5.44 -12.32 18.27
C LYS A 85 -5.79 -13.53 17.41
N LEU A 86 -6.28 -14.59 18.07
CA LEU A 86 -6.72 -15.83 17.43
C LEU A 86 -8.19 -16.09 17.74
N ILE A 87 -8.95 -16.43 16.69
CA ILE A 87 -10.30 -16.97 16.79
C ILE A 87 -10.19 -18.49 16.71
N ASP A 88 -10.76 -19.22 17.67
CA ASP A 88 -10.86 -20.68 17.63
C ASP A 88 -11.83 -21.12 16.51
N ALA A 89 -11.34 -21.91 15.55
CA ALA A 89 -12.15 -22.33 14.41
C ALA A 89 -13.16 -23.45 14.74
N SER A 90 -13.10 -24.04 15.95
CA SER A 90 -14.10 -24.96 16.49
C SER A 90 -15.22 -24.25 17.25
N ASP A 91 -14.90 -23.07 17.84
CA ASP A 91 -15.82 -22.19 18.54
C ASP A 91 -15.46 -20.73 18.23
N TYR A 92 -16.07 -20.18 17.20
CA TYR A 92 -15.81 -18.83 16.71
C TYR A 92 -16.13 -17.71 17.72
N THR A 93 -16.65 -18.02 18.90
CA THR A 93 -16.86 -17.05 19.99
C THR A 93 -15.65 -16.96 20.91
N ASN A 94 -14.76 -17.96 20.89
CA ASN A 94 -13.55 -18.01 21.70
C ASN A 94 -12.42 -17.25 20.98
N ILE A 95 -11.99 -16.13 21.56
CA ILE A 95 -10.89 -15.28 21.04
C ILE A 95 -9.80 -15.20 22.12
N ILE A 96 -8.58 -15.56 21.76
CA ILE A 96 -7.41 -15.44 22.61
C ILE A 96 -6.45 -14.35 22.10
N SER A 97 -5.79 -13.63 23.01
CA SER A 97 -4.75 -12.67 22.68
C SER A 97 -3.39 -13.33 22.67
N LEU A 98 -2.60 -13.10 21.61
CA LEU A 98 -1.19 -13.49 21.54
C LEU A 98 -0.27 -12.36 21.98
N SER A 99 -0.70 -11.12 21.79
CA SER A 99 -0.03 -9.92 22.29
C SER A 99 -1.07 -8.92 22.76
N ASP A 100 -0.75 -8.12 23.78
CA ASP A 100 -1.63 -7.13 24.41
C ASP A 100 -0.89 -5.89 24.92
N ASP A 101 0.41 -5.77 24.64
CA ASP A 101 1.16 -4.55 24.92
C ASP A 101 0.93 -3.50 23.84
N MET A 102 0.04 -2.56 24.13
CA MET A 102 -0.38 -1.51 23.19
C MET A 102 0.71 -0.50 22.83
N SER A 103 1.89 -0.56 23.46
CA SER A 103 3.05 0.26 23.10
C SER A 103 3.99 -0.43 22.11
N VAL A 104 3.71 -1.69 21.77
CA VAL A 104 4.54 -2.55 20.92
C VAL A 104 3.81 -2.81 19.60
N ARG A 105 4.55 -2.66 18.49
CA ARG A 105 4.09 -3.08 17.18
C ARG A 105 4.53 -4.51 16.88
N ASN A 106 3.59 -5.34 16.46
CA ASN A 106 3.83 -6.71 16.02
C ASN A 106 3.33 -6.90 14.60
N ASP A 107 4.22 -7.14 13.66
CA ASP A 107 3.89 -7.36 12.27
C ASP A 107 3.90 -8.87 11.97
N PHE A 108 2.71 -9.47 11.82
CA PHE A 108 2.55 -10.88 11.51
C PHE A 108 3.26 -11.23 10.19
N GLY A 109 4.20 -12.16 10.23
CA GLY A 109 4.93 -12.65 9.07
C GLY A 109 4.28 -13.88 8.45
N GLY A 110 3.87 -14.86 9.28
CA GLY A 110 3.27 -16.08 8.76
C GLY A 110 3.10 -17.17 9.82
N TRP A 111 2.66 -18.31 9.34
CA TRP A 111 2.53 -19.55 10.08
C TRP A 111 3.67 -20.51 9.75
N SER A 112 4.05 -21.38 10.71
CA SER A 112 4.75 -22.61 10.37
C SER A 112 3.87 -23.49 9.48
N THR A 113 4.45 -24.35 8.66
CA THR A 113 3.70 -25.21 7.72
C THR A 113 2.70 -26.14 8.40
N ASP A 114 2.96 -26.53 9.66
CA ASP A 114 2.08 -27.35 10.49
C ASP A 114 1.03 -26.53 11.30
N GLY A 115 1.05 -25.20 11.18
CA GLY A 115 0.10 -24.32 11.86
C GLY A 115 0.29 -24.16 13.38
N SER A 116 1.32 -24.77 13.97
CA SER A 116 1.53 -24.78 15.43
C SER A 116 2.20 -23.51 15.96
N THR A 117 2.88 -22.77 15.10
CA THR A 117 3.74 -21.63 15.46
C THR A 117 3.49 -20.45 14.54
N ILE A 118 3.46 -19.25 15.09
CA ILE A 118 3.49 -18.01 14.32
C ILE A 118 4.90 -17.42 14.29
N ILE A 119 5.21 -16.72 13.20
CA ILE A 119 6.44 -15.94 13.04
C ILE A 119 6.04 -14.49 12.80
N TYR A 120 6.68 -13.57 13.49
CA TYR A 120 6.39 -12.13 13.36
C TYR A 120 7.59 -11.28 13.69
N SER A 121 7.59 -10.05 13.17
CA SER A 121 8.56 -9.01 13.54
C SER A 121 7.98 -8.17 14.66
N SER A 122 8.80 -7.77 15.65
CA SER A 122 8.33 -6.95 16.75
C SER A 122 9.40 -6.00 17.27
N ASN A 123 8.97 -4.79 17.63
CA ASN A 123 9.82 -3.81 18.31
C ASN A 123 9.76 -3.90 19.84
N LYS A 124 9.34 -5.05 20.37
CA LYS A 124 9.18 -5.30 21.81
C LYS A 124 10.45 -5.07 22.64
N ARG A 125 11.63 -5.37 22.07
CA ARG A 125 12.91 -5.16 22.76
C ARG A 125 13.29 -3.69 22.84
N ASP A 126 13.09 -2.96 21.75
CA ASP A 126 13.46 -1.56 21.59
C ASP A 126 12.61 -0.93 20.48
N ALA A 127 12.01 0.20 20.74
CA ALA A 127 11.10 0.88 19.81
C ALA A 127 11.74 1.22 18.44
N ALA A 128 13.08 1.25 18.35
CA ALA A 128 13.80 1.55 17.12
C ALA A 128 14.12 0.31 16.26
N TYR A 129 13.92 -0.90 16.78
CA TYR A 129 14.39 -2.13 16.14
C TYR A 129 13.30 -3.19 16.06
N PHE A 130 13.07 -3.73 14.89
CA PHE A 130 12.22 -4.90 14.71
C PHE A 130 13.06 -6.17 14.69
N ASP A 131 12.89 -7.00 15.72
CA ASP A 131 13.50 -8.33 15.82
C ASP A 131 12.52 -9.40 15.32
N LEU A 132 13.03 -10.60 14.96
CA LEU A 132 12.22 -11.73 14.55
C LEU A 132 11.91 -12.63 15.75
N TYR A 133 10.65 -12.92 15.94
CA TYR A 133 10.13 -13.79 16.98
C TYR A 133 9.36 -14.97 16.41
N THR A 134 9.40 -16.09 17.12
CA THR A 134 8.45 -17.19 16.97
C THR A 134 7.62 -17.32 18.23
N GLN A 135 6.39 -17.80 18.08
CA GLN A 135 5.52 -18.06 19.23
C GLN A 135 4.60 -19.24 18.94
N LYS A 136 4.67 -20.29 19.78
CA LYS A 136 3.65 -21.35 19.80
C LYS A 136 2.33 -20.78 20.32
N ILE A 137 1.22 -21.32 19.85
CA ILE A 137 -0.12 -20.79 20.17
C ILE A 137 -0.36 -20.64 21.69
N ASN A 138 0.15 -21.56 22.50
CA ASN A 138 0.01 -21.54 23.96
C ASN A 138 1.36 -21.31 24.67
N GLY A 139 2.33 -20.71 23.99
CA GLY A 139 3.68 -20.46 24.51
C GLY A 139 4.03 -18.99 24.58
N ASP A 140 5.14 -18.71 25.24
CA ASP A 140 5.72 -17.37 25.25
C ASP A 140 6.46 -17.08 23.93
N PRO A 141 6.61 -15.79 23.55
CA PRO A 141 7.44 -15.37 22.43
C PRO A 141 8.91 -15.77 22.62
N GLU A 142 9.51 -16.36 21.60
CA GLU A 142 10.93 -16.71 21.54
C GLU A 142 11.63 -15.80 20.51
N LEU A 143 12.67 -15.09 20.94
CA LEU A 143 13.51 -14.29 20.05
C LEU A 143 14.40 -15.22 19.22
N VAL A 144 14.23 -15.24 17.91
CA VAL A 144 15.00 -16.09 16.99
C VAL A 144 16.05 -15.33 16.19
N TYR A 145 15.85 -14.02 16.02
CA TYR A 145 16.85 -13.14 15.42
C TYR A 145 16.78 -11.74 16.02
N GLN A 146 17.91 -11.24 16.51
CA GLN A 146 18.06 -9.88 17.01
C GLN A 146 18.74 -9.01 15.98
N THR A 147 18.10 -7.88 15.62
CA THR A 147 18.69 -6.86 14.74
C THR A 147 19.88 -6.17 15.42
N SER A 148 20.84 -5.74 14.61
CA SER A 148 22.01 -4.96 15.02
C SER A 148 21.84 -3.47 14.74
N ASN A 149 22.78 -2.65 15.22
CA ASN A 149 22.71 -1.19 15.05
C ASN A 149 22.66 -0.72 13.58
N ASP A 150 23.06 -1.57 12.63
CA ASP A 150 23.02 -1.26 11.19
C ASP A 150 21.79 -1.83 10.48
N VAL A 151 20.91 -2.53 11.22
CA VAL A 151 19.68 -3.17 10.69
C VAL A 151 18.54 -2.85 11.61
N HIS A 152 17.58 -2.06 11.15
CA HIS A 152 16.46 -1.62 11.99
C HIS A 152 15.22 -2.49 11.85
N SER A 153 15.12 -3.25 10.78
CA SER A 153 13.95 -4.08 10.52
C SER A 153 14.31 -5.40 9.87
N VAL A 154 13.56 -6.43 10.22
CA VAL A 154 13.57 -7.74 9.58
C VAL A 154 12.15 -8.12 9.21
N ALA A 155 12.01 -8.87 8.12
CA ALA A 155 10.72 -9.38 7.67
C ALA A 155 10.81 -10.87 7.36
N PHE A 156 9.92 -11.66 7.93
CA PHE A 156 9.75 -13.07 7.60
C PHE A 156 9.35 -13.22 6.13
N LYS A 157 9.87 -14.26 5.46
CA LYS A 157 9.53 -14.59 4.06
C LYS A 157 8.99 -16.02 3.91
N ALA A 158 9.64 -17.02 4.50
CA ALA A 158 9.23 -18.42 4.35
C ALA A 158 9.69 -19.29 5.53
N TYR A 159 8.92 -20.35 5.78
CA TYR A 159 9.27 -21.46 6.66
C TYR A 159 9.47 -22.73 5.83
N SER A 160 10.52 -23.53 6.11
CA SER A 160 10.76 -24.79 5.40
C SER A 160 9.70 -25.83 5.74
N ASN A 161 9.45 -26.77 4.81
CA ASN A 161 8.48 -27.85 5.02
C ASN A 161 8.88 -28.79 6.17
N ASP A 162 10.18 -28.98 6.38
CA ASP A 162 10.75 -29.81 7.46
C ASP A 162 10.80 -29.10 8.84
N LEU A 163 10.30 -27.85 8.91
CA LEU A 163 10.26 -27.00 10.12
C LEU A 163 11.63 -26.65 10.73
N LYS A 164 12.71 -26.72 9.94
CA LYS A 164 14.06 -26.46 10.46
C LYS A 164 14.65 -25.13 10.06
N LYS A 165 14.09 -24.48 9.05
CA LYS A 165 14.68 -23.25 8.49
C LYS A 165 13.67 -22.13 8.36
N ILE A 166 14.13 -20.90 8.59
CA ILE A 166 13.36 -19.67 8.34
C ILE A 166 14.15 -18.80 7.36
N VAL A 167 13.49 -18.38 6.28
CA VAL A 167 13.99 -17.35 5.37
C VAL A 167 13.40 -16.01 5.78
N PHE A 168 14.25 -14.99 5.90
CA PHE A 168 13.87 -13.63 6.27
C PHE A 168 14.76 -12.60 5.57
N THR A 169 14.33 -11.35 5.55
CA THR A 169 15.13 -10.23 5.05
C THR A 169 15.60 -9.34 6.19
N GLU A 170 16.83 -8.82 6.06
CA GLU A 170 17.30 -7.64 6.78
C GLU A 170 17.12 -6.43 5.88
N GLU A 171 16.33 -5.48 6.30
CA GLU A 171 16.12 -4.24 5.58
C GLU A 171 17.27 -3.27 5.86
N ARG A 172 18.01 -2.93 4.81
CA ARG A 172 19.15 -1.99 4.87
C ARG A 172 18.75 -0.59 4.45
N THR A 173 17.85 -0.52 3.49
CA THR A 173 17.21 0.72 3.02
C THR A 173 15.72 0.45 2.83
N ASN A 174 14.95 1.44 2.41
CA ASN A 174 13.56 1.27 1.99
C ASN A 174 13.39 0.36 0.73
N ARG A 175 14.47 0.09 -0.02
CA ARG A 175 14.45 -0.67 -1.28
C ARG A 175 15.32 -1.94 -1.24
N TYR A 176 16.49 -1.89 -0.59
CA TYR A 176 17.47 -2.96 -0.63
C TYR A 176 17.52 -3.76 0.66
N GLN A 177 17.60 -5.06 0.51
CA GLN A 177 17.51 -6.03 1.59
C GLN A 177 18.56 -7.13 1.41
N TYR A 178 19.09 -7.64 2.51
CA TYR A 178 19.77 -8.92 2.49
C TYR A 178 18.78 -10.05 2.76
N LEU A 179 18.75 -11.04 1.88
CA LEU A 179 18.01 -12.28 2.11
C LEU A 179 18.86 -13.24 2.92
N LYS A 180 18.34 -13.75 4.01
CA LYS A 180 19.03 -14.65 4.93
C LYS A 180 18.20 -15.88 5.26
N ILE A 181 18.91 -16.96 5.63
CA ILE A 181 18.30 -18.18 6.14
C ILE A 181 18.86 -18.50 7.52
N LEU A 182 17.97 -18.79 8.46
CA LEU A 182 18.25 -19.24 9.81
C LEU A 182 17.99 -20.75 9.89
N ASP A 183 18.98 -21.52 10.32
CA ASP A 183 18.79 -22.88 10.80
C ASP A 183 18.38 -22.85 12.26
N ILE A 184 17.18 -23.33 12.58
CA ILE A 184 16.55 -23.15 13.89
C ILE A 184 17.25 -23.97 14.98
N GLU A 185 17.73 -25.18 14.63
CA GLU A 185 18.35 -26.07 15.59
C GLU A 185 19.74 -25.57 16.01
N SER A 186 20.56 -25.17 15.06
CA SER A 186 21.93 -24.71 15.31
C SER A 186 22.03 -23.21 15.62
N GLY A 187 21.01 -22.42 15.29
CA GLY A 187 21.04 -20.95 15.35
C GLY A 187 21.94 -20.32 14.27
N ASN A 188 22.44 -21.09 13.31
CA ASN A 188 23.31 -20.57 12.27
C ASN A 188 22.53 -19.75 11.25
N ILE A 189 23.09 -18.59 10.89
CA ILE A 189 22.51 -17.70 9.88
C ILE A 189 23.46 -17.64 8.68
N THR A 190 22.88 -17.81 7.48
CA THR A 190 23.58 -17.71 6.20
C THR A 190 22.91 -16.65 5.33
N GLN A 191 23.69 -15.74 4.76
CA GLN A 191 23.19 -14.81 3.76
C GLN A 191 23.05 -15.55 2.42
N LEU A 192 21.91 -15.39 1.75
CA LEU A 192 21.59 -15.99 0.47
C LEU A 192 21.74 -15.01 -0.70
N SER A 193 21.46 -13.73 -0.48
CA SER A 193 21.59 -12.67 -1.49
C SER A 193 23.05 -12.26 -1.74
N ASP A 194 23.29 -11.54 -2.84
CA ASP A 194 24.60 -10.95 -3.17
C ASP A 194 25.07 -9.97 -2.06
N ASP A 195 26.39 -9.90 -1.85
CA ASP A 195 27.00 -8.99 -0.86
C ASP A 195 26.94 -7.51 -1.28
N ASN A 196 26.69 -7.23 -2.56
CA ASN A 196 26.64 -5.87 -3.11
C ASN A 196 25.36 -5.09 -2.77
N LEU A 197 24.40 -5.70 -2.07
CA LEU A 197 23.13 -5.08 -1.66
C LEU A 197 22.44 -4.33 -2.84
N ASN A 198 22.07 -5.07 -3.87
CA ASN A 198 21.54 -4.53 -5.13
C ASN A 198 20.15 -5.07 -5.49
N GLY A 199 19.37 -5.54 -4.52
CA GLY A 199 18.04 -6.08 -4.75
C GLY A 199 17.13 -6.05 -3.54
N GLY A 200 15.84 -6.04 -3.81
CA GLY A 200 14.77 -6.26 -2.85
C GLY A 200 14.17 -7.66 -2.98
N PHE A 201 13.67 -8.21 -1.88
CA PHE A 201 13.05 -9.52 -1.81
C PHE A 201 11.65 -9.39 -1.22
N LYS A 202 10.63 -9.42 -2.08
CA LYS A 202 9.22 -9.19 -1.66
C LYS A 202 8.60 -10.42 -1.02
N GLN A 203 8.84 -11.60 -1.58
CA GLN A 203 8.23 -12.86 -1.16
C GLN A 203 9.18 -14.04 -1.39
N ALA A 204 9.05 -15.09 -0.55
CA ALA A 204 9.70 -16.38 -0.78
C ALA A 204 8.75 -17.55 -0.44
N ILE A 205 8.93 -18.70 -1.08
CA ILE A 205 8.28 -19.98 -0.77
C ILE A 205 9.30 -21.09 -1.01
N PHE A 206 9.44 -22.06 -0.09
CA PHE A 206 10.27 -23.24 -0.28
C PHE A 206 9.71 -24.16 -1.35
N SER A 207 10.59 -24.81 -2.11
CA SER A 207 10.26 -25.97 -2.93
C SER A 207 9.86 -27.15 -2.03
N GLU A 208 9.19 -28.17 -2.58
CA GLU A 208 8.73 -29.33 -1.78
C GLU A 208 9.84 -30.06 -1.05
N ASN A 209 11.05 -30.11 -1.65
CA ASN A 209 12.22 -30.81 -1.09
C ASN A 209 13.12 -29.92 -0.20
N ASP A 210 12.73 -28.65 0.04
CA ASP A 210 13.50 -27.66 0.81
C ASP A 210 14.94 -27.40 0.32
N GLU A 211 15.25 -27.70 -0.96
CA GLU A 211 16.56 -27.44 -1.55
C GLU A 211 16.68 -26.07 -2.21
N GLU A 212 15.55 -25.51 -2.62
CA GLU A 212 15.44 -24.22 -3.29
C GLU A 212 14.30 -23.41 -2.69
N ILE A 213 14.33 -22.11 -2.97
CA ILE A 213 13.18 -21.21 -2.73
C ILE A 213 12.81 -20.50 -4.03
N PHE A 214 11.51 -20.32 -4.25
CA PHE A 214 10.98 -19.39 -5.23
C PHE A 214 10.91 -18.01 -4.58
N VAL A 215 11.41 -16.98 -5.27
CA VAL A 215 11.45 -15.61 -4.72
C VAL A 215 10.96 -14.59 -5.73
N ILE A 216 10.32 -13.51 -5.25
CA ILE A 216 10.18 -12.28 -6.02
C ILE A 216 11.36 -11.38 -5.67
N THR A 217 12.17 -11.05 -6.66
CA THR A 217 13.33 -10.17 -6.47
C THR A 217 13.62 -9.36 -7.73
N ASN A 218 14.30 -8.24 -7.57
CA ASN A 218 14.91 -7.47 -8.63
C ASN A 218 16.46 -7.52 -8.57
N GLU A 219 17.06 -8.44 -7.79
CA GLU A 219 18.51 -8.54 -7.69
C GLU A 219 19.16 -8.63 -9.08
N GLY A 220 19.97 -7.62 -9.41
CA GLY A 220 20.62 -7.49 -10.72
C GLY A 220 19.71 -7.06 -11.88
N LYS A 221 18.50 -6.59 -11.61
CA LYS A 221 17.52 -6.11 -12.60
C LYS A 221 16.84 -4.81 -12.18
N ASP A 222 16.28 -4.10 -13.16
CA ASP A 222 15.47 -2.91 -12.92
C ASP A 222 14.07 -3.27 -12.40
N PHE A 223 13.42 -4.27 -13.01
CA PHE A 223 12.11 -4.77 -12.59
C PHE A 223 12.21 -6.10 -11.84
N SER A 224 11.34 -6.27 -10.84
CA SER A 224 11.25 -7.53 -10.11
C SER A 224 10.67 -8.65 -10.98
N GLY A 225 11.19 -9.86 -10.77
CA GLY A 225 10.73 -11.08 -11.43
C GLY A 225 10.59 -12.23 -10.43
N ILE A 226 10.16 -13.40 -10.92
CA ILE A 226 10.17 -14.65 -10.16
C ILE A 226 11.47 -15.38 -10.48
N ALA A 227 12.19 -15.78 -9.45
CA ALA A 227 13.41 -16.56 -9.57
C ALA A 227 13.39 -17.77 -8.64
N THR A 228 14.18 -18.80 -8.97
CA THR A 228 14.58 -19.84 -8.03
C THR A 228 15.94 -19.49 -7.45
N LEU A 229 16.14 -19.75 -6.16
CA LEU A 229 17.39 -19.58 -5.45
C LEU A 229 17.76 -20.90 -4.77
N ASN A 230 18.84 -21.53 -5.21
CA ASN A 230 19.34 -22.76 -4.61
C ASN A 230 20.05 -22.46 -3.29
N LEU A 231 19.66 -23.12 -2.22
CA LEU A 231 20.11 -22.81 -0.86
C LEU A 231 21.58 -23.19 -0.60
N ASN A 232 22.12 -24.16 -1.34
CA ASN A 232 23.52 -24.62 -1.19
C ASN A 232 24.48 -23.82 -2.05
N SER A 233 24.17 -23.70 -3.35
CA SER A 233 25.04 -23.00 -4.31
C SER A 233 24.85 -21.49 -4.33
N LYS A 234 23.74 -21.00 -3.78
CA LYS A 234 23.26 -19.61 -3.83
C LYS A 234 23.05 -19.08 -5.26
N ASN A 235 22.87 -19.97 -6.22
CA ASN A 235 22.59 -19.57 -7.60
C ASN A 235 21.15 -19.05 -7.69
N LEU A 236 21.01 -17.80 -8.10
CA LEU A 236 19.74 -17.17 -8.44
C LEU A 236 19.48 -17.35 -9.94
N ASN A 237 18.33 -17.90 -10.29
CA ASN A 237 17.92 -18.13 -11.67
C ASN A 237 16.50 -17.58 -11.90
N TYR A 238 16.38 -16.54 -12.72
CA TYR A 238 15.08 -15.99 -13.09
C TYR A 238 14.31 -16.95 -14.00
N ILE A 239 13.13 -17.36 -13.56
CA ILE A 239 12.21 -18.21 -14.32
C ILE A 239 11.10 -17.41 -15.01
N TYR A 240 10.84 -16.18 -14.55
CA TYR A 240 9.95 -15.22 -15.19
C TYR A 240 10.37 -13.78 -14.88
N SER A 241 10.46 -12.92 -15.90
CA SER A 241 10.69 -11.49 -15.73
C SER A 241 10.27 -10.72 -16.99
N GLU A 242 9.66 -9.55 -16.79
CA GLU A 242 9.25 -8.60 -17.83
C GLU A 242 9.65 -7.17 -17.41
N GLU A 243 9.38 -6.19 -18.27
CA GLU A 243 9.53 -4.76 -17.93
C GLU A 243 8.32 -4.26 -17.13
N HIS A 244 7.93 -5.06 -16.13
CA HIS A 244 6.82 -4.79 -15.20
C HIS A 244 7.13 -5.36 -13.82
N GLU A 245 6.58 -4.74 -12.78
CA GLU A 245 6.81 -5.18 -11.40
C GLU A 245 6.02 -6.44 -11.05
N MET A 246 6.71 -7.48 -10.61
CA MET A 246 6.08 -8.63 -9.97
C MET A 246 5.58 -8.24 -8.58
N GLU A 247 4.30 -8.48 -8.28
CA GLU A 247 3.70 -8.06 -7.02
C GLU A 247 3.56 -9.20 -6.01
N TYR A 248 3.08 -10.33 -6.47
CA TYR A 248 2.74 -11.46 -5.62
C TYR A 248 2.67 -12.74 -6.43
N PHE A 249 3.00 -13.88 -5.83
CA PHE A 249 2.71 -15.19 -6.38
C PHE A 249 2.19 -16.17 -5.34
N LYS A 250 1.52 -17.22 -5.78
CA LYS A 250 1.16 -18.37 -4.97
C LYS A 250 1.53 -19.66 -5.70
N MET A 251 2.15 -20.59 -4.97
CA MET A 251 2.47 -21.92 -5.47
C MET A 251 1.23 -22.80 -5.40
N ASP A 252 0.95 -23.48 -6.48
CA ASP A 252 -0.01 -24.59 -6.58
C ASP A 252 0.79 -25.88 -6.80
N PHE A 253 1.20 -26.51 -5.69
CA PHE A 253 2.02 -27.71 -5.70
C PHE A 253 1.29 -28.90 -6.32
N GLU A 254 -0.04 -28.99 -6.20
CA GLU A 254 -0.83 -30.08 -6.77
C GLU A 254 -0.81 -30.09 -8.30
N ASN A 255 -0.63 -28.91 -8.91
CA ASN A 255 -0.66 -28.74 -10.37
C ASN A 255 0.67 -28.21 -10.93
N ASP A 256 1.76 -28.25 -10.16
CA ASP A 256 3.11 -27.79 -10.55
C ASP A 256 3.13 -26.43 -11.25
N ARG A 257 2.48 -25.43 -10.65
CA ARG A 257 2.39 -24.09 -11.26
C ARG A 257 2.47 -22.97 -10.22
N LEU A 258 2.92 -21.81 -10.69
CA LEU A 258 2.83 -20.53 -9.99
C LEU A 258 1.68 -19.72 -10.59
N ILE A 259 0.85 -19.14 -9.72
CA ILE A 259 -0.18 -18.16 -10.08
C ILE A 259 0.28 -16.83 -9.49
N PHE A 260 0.31 -15.78 -10.29
CA PHE A 260 0.95 -14.52 -9.89
C PHE A 260 0.22 -13.27 -10.40
N PHE A 261 0.50 -12.14 -9.77
CA PHE A 261 0.08 -10.81 -10.22
C PHE A 261 1.29 -9.98 -10.66
N VAL A 262 1.12 -9.31 -11.80
CA VAL A 262 2.06 -8.33 -12.36
C VAL A 262 1.42 -6.96 -12.36
N ASN A 263 2.17 -5.92 -12.02
CA ASN A 263 1.77 -4.53 -12.11
C ASN A 263 2.18 -3.94 -13.47
N ASP A 264 1.25 -3.89 -14.40
CA ASP A 264 1.44 -3.16 -15.67
C ASP A 264 1.01 -1.70 -15.49
N ARG A 265 1.95 -0.85 -15.10
CA ARG A 265 1.75 0.61 -14.97
C ARG A 265 0.50 1.01 -14.16
N GLY A 266 0.26 0.30 -13.05
CA GLY A 266 -0.87 0.54 -12.15
C GLY A 266 -2.04 -0.43 -12.30
N TYR A 267 -2.08 -1.25 -13.33
CA TYR A 267 -3.07 -2.30 -13.51
C TYR A 267 -2.50 -3.66 -13.10
N SER A 268 -3.22 -4.43 -12.30
CA SER A 268 -2.83 -5.82 -12.02
C SER A 268 -3.25 -6.74 -13.17
N LYS A 269 -2.34 -7.60 -13.59
CA LYS A 269 -2.60 -8.71 -14.50
C LYS A 269 -2.35 -10.03 -13.78
N LEU A 270 -3.20 -11.02 -14.06
CA LEU A 270 -3.04 -12.37 -13.55
C LEU A 270 -2.22 -13.19 -14.55
N GLY A 271 -1.20 -13.89 -14.07
CA GLY A 271 -0.40 -14.81 -14.86
C GLY A 271 -0.35 -16.21 -14.25
N ILE A 272 -0.05 -17.20 -15.06
CA ILE A 272 0.20 -18.59 -14.66
C ILE A 272 1.50 -19.05 -15.30
N LEU A 273 2.40 -19.60 -14.49
CA LEU A 273 3.64 -20.22 -14.93
C LEU A 273 3.61 -21.71 -14.56
N ASN A 274 3.56 -22.60 -15.57
CA ASN A 274 3.64 -24.04 -15.36
C ASN A 274 5.10 -24.44 -15.15
N LEU A 275 5.35 -25.24 -14.12
CA LEU A 275 6.68 -25.72 -13.74
C LEU A 275 6.96 -27.13 -14.27
N LEU A 276 5.96 -27.79 -14.86
CA LEU A 276 6.05 -29.14 -15.43
C LEU A 276 6.97 -29.15 -16.64
N ASN A 277 8.15 -29.49 -16.46
CA ASN A 277 9.18 -30.09 -17.29
C ASN A 277 10.52 -29.55 -16.85
N ASN A 278 11.42 -30.40 -16.41
CA ASN A 278 12.81 -30.08 -16.03
C ASN A 278 13.64 -29.49 -17.19
N ASP A 279 13.03 -28.91 -18.20
CA ASP A 279 13.69 -28.18 -19.26
C ASP A 279 13.85 -26.72 -18.83
N SER A 280 15.07 -26.26 -18.75
CA SER A 280 15.50 -24.88 -18.52
C SER A 280 14.97 -23.86 -19.56
N ASN A 281 14.01 -24.25 -20.38
CA ASN A 281 13.32 -23.49 -21.41
C ASN A 281 11.82 -23.26 -21.13
N ILE A 282 11.39 -23.34 -19.88
CA ILE A 282 9.97 -23.16 -19.47
C ILE A 282 9.48 -21.71 -19.54
N LEU A 283 10.16 -20.86 -20.21
CA LEU A 283 9.67 -19.52 -20.56
C LEU A 283 8.66 -19.56 -21.72
N ASN A 284 7.80 -20.56 -21.76
CA ASN A 284 6.72 -20.63 -22.74
C ASN A 284 5.54 -19.83 -22.22
N ASN A 285 5.55 -18.53 -22.53
CA ASN A 285 4.43 -17.60 -22.45
C ASN A 285 3.45 -17.92 -21.33
N PRO A 286 3.57 -17.28 -20.15
CA PRO A 286 2.53 -17.37 -19.17
C PRO A 286 1.20 -17.01 -19.87
N HIS A 287 0.16 -17.78 -19.64
CA HIS A 287 -1.15 -17.42 -20.12
C HIS A 287 -1.58 -16.18 -19.37
N GLU A 288 -1.32 -15.04 -19.97
CA GLU A 288 -1.75 -13.76 -19.42
C GLU A 288 -3.28 -13.68 -19.50
N VAL A 289 -3.90 -13.52 -18.34
CA VAL A 289 -5.33 -13.29 -18.25
C VAL A 289 -5.56 -11.83 -17.95
N THR A 290 -6.17 -11.11 -18.87
CA THR A 290 -6.52 -9.70 -18.66
C THR A 290 -7.84 -9.61 -17.92
N PHE A 291 -7.90 -8.86 -16.82
CA PHE A 291 -9.16 -8.58 -16.13
C PHE A 291 -10.14 -7.82 -17.04
N MET A 292 -11.42 -8.11 -16.90
CA MET A 292 -12.45 -7.38 -17.62
C MET A 292 -12.57 -5.92 -17.15
N GLU A 293 -12.24 -5.64 -15.89
CA GLU A 293 -12.20 -4.28 -15.31
C GLU A 293 -10.79 -4.00 -14.83
N PRO A 294 -10.07 -3.06 -15.48
CA PRO A 294 -8.73 -2.67 -15.04
C PRO A 294 -8.72 -2.14 -13.61
N GLY A 295 -7.89 -2.70 -12.75
CA GLY A 295 -7.84 -2.33 -11.34
C GLY A 295 -6.61 -2.91 -10.64
N TRP A 296 -6.61 -2.86 -9.32
CA TRP A 296 -5.63 -3.47 -8.44
C TRP A 296 -6.18 -4.77 -7.86
N ALA A 297 -5.38 -5.85 -7.91
CA ALA A 297 -5.75 -7.16 -7.36
C ALA A 297 -4.76 -7.63 -6.30
N TRP A 298 -5.26 -8.33 -5.25
CA TRP A 298 -4.46 -8.91 -4.17
C TRP A 298 -5.21 -10.02 -3.43
N GLY A 299 -4.54 -10.69 -2.46
CA GLY A 299 -5.17 -11.66 -1.57
C GLY A 299 -5.58 -12.94 -2.29
N LEU A 300 -4.67 -13.54 -3.06
CA LEU A 300 -4.92 -14.72 -3.88
C LEU A 300 -5.09 -15.98 -3.03
N CYS A 301 -6.21 -16.69 -3.21
CA CYS A 301 -6.47 -18.03 -2.72
C CYS A 301 -6.75 -18.99 -3.88
N ILE A 302 -6.08 -20.14 -3.90
CA ILE A 302 -6.37 -21.24 -4.83
C ILE A 302 -7.43 -22.11 -4.18
N LEU A 303 -8.60 -22.27 -4.81
CA LEU A 303 -9.67 -23.12 -4.32
C LEU A 303 -9.56 -24.56 -4.83
N ASP A 304 -9.31 -24.68 -6.14
CA ASP A 304 -9.12 -25.94 -6.84
C ASP A 304 -8.33 -25.70 -8.14
N GLU A 305 -8.21 -26.72 -8.99
CA GLU A 305 -7.45 -26.65 -10.25
C GLU A 305 -7.88 -25.48 -11.15
N SER A 306 -9.14 -25.13 -11.18
CA SER A 306 -9.69 -24.11 -12.09
C SER A 306 -10.17 -22.84 -11.42
N ASN A 307 -10.33 -22.81 -10.08
CA ASN A 307 -10.97 -21.69 -9.41
C ASN A 307 -10.06 -20.99 -8.41
N LEU A 308 -10.03 -19.66 -8.51
CA LEU A 308 -9.29 -18.75 -7.64
C LEU A 308 -10.25 -17.81 -6.91
N LEU A 309 -9.88 -17.41 -5.69
CA LEU A 309 -10.44 -16.22 -5.03
C LEU A 309 -9.36 -15.16 -4.91
N PHE A 310 -9.72 -13.92 -5.16
CA PHE A 310 -8.87 -12.77 -4.88
C PHE A 310 -9.71 -11.49 -4.81
N THR A 311 -9.12 -10.46 -4.25
CA THR A 311 -9.72 -9.13 -4.19
C THR A 311 -9.40 -8.36 -5.46
N ILE A 312 -10.40 -7.62 -5.99
CA ILE A 312 -10.21 -6.61 -7.04
C ILE A 312 -10.77 -5.27 -6.57
N ASN A 313 -10.07 -4.20 -6.84
CA ASN A 313 -10.49 -2.82 -6.62
C ASN A 313 -10.27 -2.03 -7.91
N SER A 314 -11.32 -1.43 -8.45
CA SER A 314 -11.25 -0.56 -9.62
C SER A 314 -11.99 0.75 -9.33
N THR A 315 -11.83 1.76 -10.18
CA THR A 315 -12.41 3.09 -9.90
C THR A 315 -13.92 3.12 -9.77
N ASN A 316 -14.63 2.20 -10.39
CA ASN A 316 -16.09 2.07 -10.34
C ASN A 316 -16.54 0.88 -9.49
N GLN A 317 -15.65 0.28 -8.71
CA GLN A 317 -15.94 -0.85 -7.85
C GLN A 317 -15.03 -0.81 -6.64
N ASN A 318 -15.61 -0.55 -5.45
CA ASN A 318 -14.85 -0.67 -4.20
C ASN A 318 -14.38 -2.12 -4.03
N ALA A 319 -13.34 -2.36 -3.23
CA ALA A 319 -12.74 -3.68 -3.14
C ALA A 319 -13.77 -4.80 -2.94
N GLU A 320 -13.75 -5.78 -3.83
CA GLU A 320 -14.64 -6.94 -3.83
C GLU A 320 -13.85 -8.24 -4.01
N ILE A 321 -14.27 -9.28 -3.32
CA ILE A 321 -13.75 -10.63 -3.55
C ILE A 321 -14.48 -11.24 -4.72
N ILE A 322 -13.72 -11.72 -5.70
CA ILE A 322 -14.25 -12.44 -6.86
C ILE A 322 -13.77 -13.88 -6.85
N LYS A 323 -14.61 -14.76 -7.37
CA LYS A 323 -14.25 -16.12 -7.75
C LYS A 323 -14.01 -16.14 -9.25
N PHE A 324 -12.77 -16.40 -9.63
CA PHE A 324 -12.33 -16.40 -11.03
C PHE A 324 -12.06 -17.84 -11.48
N ASN A 325 -12.62 -18.21 -12.64
CA ASN A 325 -12.40 -19.52 -13.23
C ASN A 325 -11.39 -19.42 -14.37
N LEU A 326 -10.29 -20.16 -14.25
CA LEU A 326 -9.15 -20.14 -15.18
C LEU A 326 -9.50 -20.67 -16.58
N ASP A 327 -10.33 -21.71 -16.67
CA ASP A 327 -10.65 -22.34 -17.96
C ASP A 327 -11.56 -21.47 -18.82
N THR A 328 -12.56 -20.86 -18.18
CA THR A 328 -13.55 -20.02 -18.87
C THR A 328 -13.17 -18.55 -18.91
N GLN A 329 -12.17 -18.14 -18.11
CA GLN A 329 -11.74 -16.76 -17.91
C GLN A 329 -12.87 -15.82 -17.47
N LYS A 330 -13.84 -16.37 -16.70
CA LYS A 330 -14.97 -15.62 -16.16
C LYS A 330 -14.89 -15.51 -14.66
N TYR A 331 -15.45 -14.45 -14.14
CA TYR A 331 -15.58 -14.28 -12.70
C TYR A 331 -17.01 -14.07 -12.26
N GLU A 332 -17.25 -14.37 -11.00
CA GLU A 332 -18.45 -14.02 -10.26
C GLU A 332 -18.05 -13.38 -8.91
N PHE A 333 -18.92 -12.54 -8.37
CA PHE A 333 -18.69 -12.01 -7.02
C PHE A 333 -18.86 -13.12 -5.99
N PHE A 334 -17.85 -13.30 -5.14
CA PHE A 334 -17.92 -14.24 -4.03
C PHE A 334 -19.06 -13.86 -3.07
N LYS A 335 -19.15 -12.57 -2.76
CA LYS A 335 -20.27 -11.93 -2.08
C LYS A 335 -20.23 -10.45 -2.40
N LYS A 336 -21.26 -9.92 -3.04
CA LYS A 336 -21.34 -8.47 -3.23
C LYS A 336 -21.42 -7.77 -1.90
N ALA A 337 -20.47 -6.84 -1.64
CA ALA A 337 -20.46 -6.02 -0.45
C ALA A 337 -21.54 -4.92 -0.55
N TYR A 338 -21.75 -4.36 -1.74
CA TYR A 338 -22.70 -3.29 -2.01
C TYR A 338 -23.88 -3.77 -2.89
N GLU A 339 -25.10 -3.57 -2.39
CA GLU A 339 -26.37 -3.85 -3.07
C GLU A 339 -27.31 -2.62 -3.07
N GLY A 340 -26.72 -1.40 -3.01
CA GLY A 340 -27.48 -0.15 -2.95
C GLY A 340 -27.89 0.39 -4.32
N ASN A 341 -28.42 1.62 -4.32
CA ASN A 341 -29.01 2.24 -5.52
C ASN A 341 -28.01 2.97 -6.43
N ILE A 342 -26.77 3.21 -5.98
CA ILE A 342 -25.74 3.84 -6.82
C ILE A 342 -25.28 2.85 -7.89
N LYS A 343 -25.42 3.23 -9.14
CA LYS A 343 -24.94 2.43 -10.27
C LYS A 343 -23.44 2.67 -10.45
N LEU A 344 -22.63 1.85 -9.80
CA LEU A 344 -21.18 1.99 -9.82
C LEU A 344 -20.59 1.93 -11.23
N ASN A 345 -21.18 1.15 -12.13
CA ASN A 345 -20.74 1.03 -13.53
C ASN A 345 -20.90 2.34 -14.33
N ASP A 346 -21.78 3.26 -13.89
CA ASP A 346 -21.99 4.56 -14.52
C ASP A 346 -20.97 5.62 -14.01
N LEU A 347 -20.13 5.29 -13.02
CA LEU A 347 -19.10 6.19 -12.52
C LEU A 347 -17.95 6.34 -13.53
N PRO A 348 -17.32 7.53 -13.62
CA PRO A 348 -16.17 7.76 -14.49
C PRO A 348 -15.04 6.76 -14.27
N LYS A 349 -14.43 6.29 -15.37
CA LYS A 349 -13.26 5.42 -15.36
C LYS A 349 -12.03 6.22 -15.79
N PRO A 350 -10.87 5.99 -15.17
CA PRO A 350 -9.66 6.72 -15.54
C PRO A 350 -9.08 6.17 -16.84
N THR A 351 -8.37 7.04 -17.54
CA THR A 351 -7.52 6.71 -18.68
C THR A 351 -6.07 7.02 -18.35
N LEU A 352 -5.16 6.16 -18.79
CA LEU A 352 -3.72 6.35 -18.61
C LEU A 352 -3.17 7.26 -19.71
N HIS A 353 -2.44 8.28 -19.31
CA HIS A 353 -1.78 9.28 -20.16
C HIS A 353 -0.34 9.48 -19.73
N SER A 354 0.43 10.26 -20.51
CA SER A 354 1.73 10.78 -20.12
C SER A 354 1.93 12.19 -20.63
N PHE A 355 2.85 12.93 -20.02
CA PHE A 355 3.31 14.23 -20.47
C PHE A 355 4.84 14.30 -20.41
N LYS A 356 5.44 15.19 -21.20
CA LYS A 356 6.88 15.47 -21.16
C LYS A 356 7.18 16.48 -20.06
N THR A 357 8.08 16.12 -19.14
CA THR A 357 8.57 17.01 -18.10
C THR A 357 9.84 17.77 -18.53
N PHE A 358 10.49 18.48 -17.63
CA PHE A 358 11.58 19.44 -17.89
C PHE A 358 12.84 18.84 -18.54
N ASP A 359 13.04 17.54 -18.44
CA ASP A 359 14.17 16.79 -18.99
C ASP A 359 13.75 15.80 -20.08
N ASP A 360 12.62 16.09 -20.76
CA ASP A 360 12.02 15.27 -21.81
C ASP A 360 11.59 13.85 -21.40
N ARG A 361 11.57 13.55 -20.08
CA ARG A 361 11.07 12.28 -19.55
C ARG A 361 9.55 12.22 -19.68
N ASP A 362 9.03 11.03 -19.96
CA ASP A 362 7.60 10.77 -19.92
C ASP A 362 7.18 10.48 -18.47
N ILE A 363 6.27 11.29 -17.94
CA ILE A 363 5.66 11.10 -16.64
C ILE A 363 4.23 10.58 -16.83
N PRO A 364 3.91 9.37 -16.35
CA PRO A 364 2.58 8.79 -16.49
C PRO A 364 1.61 9.41 -15.47
N PHE A 365 0.34 9.50 -15.85
CA PHE A 365 -0.75 9.88 -14.97
C PHE A 365 -2.07 9.24 -15.37
N PHE A 366 -2.95 9.00 -14.41
CA PHE A 366 -4.33 8.65 -14.70
C PHE A 366 -5.20 9.92 -14.74
N PHE A 367 -6.15 9.93 -15.64
CA PHE A 367 -7.14 10.99 -15.74
C PHE A 367 -8.56 10.45 -15.53
N LEU A 368 -9.19 10.85 -14.42
CA LEU A 368 -10.60 10.59 -14.17
C LEU A 368 -11.40 11.76 -14.77
N LYS A 369 -11.95 11.52 -15.97
CA LYS A 369 -12.60 12.54 -16.79
C LYS A 369 -14.07 12.67 -16.43
N PRO A 370 -14.56 13.87 -16.07
CA PRO A 370 -15.98 14.15 -15.93
C PRO A 370 -16.74 14.02 -17.26
N ASP A 371 -18.02 13.64 -17.19
CA ASP A 371 -18.87 13.51 -18.40
C ASP A 371 -19.05 14.82 -19.17
N ASN A 372 -19.08 15.96 -18.45
CA ASN A 372 -19.22 17.30 -19.04
C ASN A 372 -17.90 17.96 -19.46
N PHE A 373 -16.77 17.29 -19.26
CA PHE A 373 -15.45 17.81 -19.60
C PHE A 373 -15.28 17.98 -21.11
N LYS A 374 -14.89 19.18 -21.53
CA LYS A 374 -14.60 19.47 -22.93
C LYS A 374 -13.29 20.24 -23.05
N GLN A 375 -12.37 19.71 -23.84
CA GLN A 375 -11.10 20.35 -24.10
C GLN A 375 -11.30 21.73 -24.73
N GLY A 376 -10.55 22.72 -24.26
CA GLY A 376 -10.67 24.12 -24.70
C GLY A 376 -11.75 24.92 -23.97
N GLU A 377 -12.51 24.32 -23.07
CA GLU A 377 -13.46 25.01 -22.17
C GLU A 377 -12.83 25.29 -20.78
N ASP A 378 -13.55 26.05 -19.96
CA ASP A 378 -13.13 26.48 -18.62
C ASP A 378 -13.31 25.35 -17.58
N ASN A 379 -12.58 24.24 -17.76
CA ASN A 379 -12.70 23.09 -16.86
C ASN A 379 -11.91 23.29 -15.56
N PRO A 380 -12.48 22.96 -14.40
CA PRO A 380 -11.75 22.83 -13.15
C PRO A 380 -11.00 21.49 -13.08
N VAL A 381 -9.81 21.49 -12.48
CA VAL A 381 -8.96 20.29 -12.34
C VAL A 381 -8.36 20.21 -10.95
N LEU A 382 -8.32 19.00 -10.41
CA LEU A 382 -7.57 18.61 -9.22
C LEU A 382 -6.39 17.73 -9.61
N ILE A 383 -5.18 18.07 -9.19
CA ILE A 383 -4.01 17.20 -9.22
C ILE A 383 -3.86 16.56 -7.86
N LEU A 384 -4.03 15.24 -7.76
CA LEU A 384 -3.85 14.46 -6.53
C LEU A 384 -2.53 13.72 -6.59
N ILE A 385 -1.65 13.98 -5.61
CA ILE A 385 -0.30 13.40 -5.50
C ILE A 385 -0.31 12.33 -4.41
N HIS A 386 0.14 11.12 -4.77
CA HIS A 386 0.21 10.00 -3.82
C HIS A 386 1.28 10.17 -2.75
N GLY A 387 1.16 9.37 -1.70
CA GLY A 387 2.17 9.24 -0.64
C GLY A 387 3.30 8.27 -1.01
N GLY A 388 4.26 8.15 -0.14
CA GLY A 388 5.39 7.22 -0.26
C GLY A 388 6.70 7.88 0.15
N PRO A 389 7.57 8.33 -0.80
CA PRO A 389 7.43 8.58 -2.25
C PRO A 389 7.27 7.34 -3.13
N GLU A 390 7.70 6.17 -2.68
CA GLU A 390 7.70 4.90 -3.42
C GLU A 390 6.28 4.34 -3.70
N GLY A 391 5.24 5.12 -3.41
CA GLY A 391 3.85 4.79 -3.74
C GLY A 391 3.58 4.83 -5.25
N GLN A 392 2.37 4.46 -5.62
CA GLN A 392 1.87 4.53 -6.98
C GLN A 392 0.39 4.87 -6.97
N GLU A 393 -0.04 5.85 -7.75
CA GLU A 393 -1.46 5.98 -8.06
C GLU A 393 -1.90 4.87 -8.99
N ARG A 394 -2.99 4.23 -8.60
CA ARG A 394 -3.61 3.12 -9.32
C ARG A 394 -5.10 3.38 -9.51
N PRO A 395 -5.74 2.78 -10.50
CA PRO A 395 -7.16 2.98 -10.78
C PRO A 395 -8.04 2.28 -9.73
N THR A 396 -8.06 2.78 -8.49
CA THR A 396 -8.84 2.25 -7.37
C THR A 396 -10.05 3.14 -7.03
N PHE A 397 -11.03 2.59 -6.33
CA PHE A 397 -12.20 3.33 -5.88
C PHE A 397 -11.83 4.31 -4.76
N LYS A 398 -12.07 5.59 -5.03
CA LYS A 398 -11.93 6.68 -4.06
C LYS A 398 -13.21 7.50 -4.11
N PRO A 399 -14.09 7.38 -3.09
CA PRO A 399 -15.44 7.96 -3.15
C PRO A 399 -15.45 9.48 -3.32
N GLU A 400 -14.50 10.19 -2.69
CA GLU A 400 -14.33 11.63 -2.83
C GLU A 400 -13.97 12.05 -4.25
N LEU A 401 -13.13 11.29 -4.94
CA LEU A 401 -12.75 11.58 -6.33
C LEU A 401 -13.91 11.31 -7.29
N GLN A 402 -14.65 10.22 -7.08
CA GLN A 402 -15.85 9.93 -7.86
C GLN A 402 -16.92 11.02 -7.67
N TYR A 403 -17.08 11.52 -6.44
CA TYR A 403 -17.95 12.65 -6.18
C TYR A 403 -17.50 13.92 -6.91
N LEU A 404 -16.23 14.31 -6.77
CA LEU A 404 -15.67 15.52 -7.42
C LEU A 404 -15.77 15.44 -8.94
N ALA A 405 -15.47 14.27 -9.52
CA ALA A 405 -15.62 14.06 -10.96
C ALA A 405 -17.09 14.20 -11.40
N ASN A 406 -18.06 13.71 -10.60
CA ASN A 406 -19.48 13.91 -10.87
C ASN A 406 -19.91 15.38 -10.76
N GLN A 407 -19.22 16.20 -9.94
CA GLN A 407 -19.44 17.66 -9.88
C GLN A 407 -18.81 18.39 -11.07
N GLY A 408 -18.06 17.72 -11.93
CA GLY A 408 -17.45 18.30 -13.13
C GLY A 408 -15.97 18.68 -12.96
N ILE A 409 -15.31 18.27 -11.87
CA ILE A 409 -13.89 18.51 -11.63
C ILE A 409 -13.08 17.35 -12.24
N GLY A 410 -12.20 17.63 -13.19
CA GLY A 410 -11.26 16.64 -13.72
C GLY A 410 -10.20 16.26 -12.70
N ILE A 411 -9.88 14.95 -12.54
CA ILE A 411 -8.91 14.50 -11.55
C ILE A 411 -7.70 13.91 -12.26
N LEU A 412 -6.53 14.48 -12.02
CA LEU A 412 -5.25 13.98 -12.51
C LEU A 412 -4.49 13.29 -11.35
N LEU A 413 -4.02 12.09 -11.59
CA LEU A 413 -3.36 11.21 -10.63
C LEU A 413 -1.96 10.89 -11.17
N PRO A 414 -0.97 11.81 -11.04
CA PRO A 414 0.37 11.60 -11.56
C PRO A 414 1.15 10.56 -10.75
N ASN A 415 1.96 9.78 -11.47
CA ASN A 415 3.04 8.97 -10.93
C ASN A 415 4.35 9.68 -11.26
N VAL A 416 4.69 10.68 -10.46
CA VAL A 416 5.93 11.47 -10.63
C VAL A 416 7.17 10.60 -10.53
N ARG A 417 8.34 11.10 -10.96
CA ARG A 417 9.61 10.40 -10.68
C ARG A 417 9.74 10.05 -9.21
N GLY A 418 10.34 8.90 -8.89
CA GLY A 418 10.35 8.35 -7.53
C GLY A 418 9.22 7.36 -7.25
N SER A 419 8.12 7.36 -8.05
CA SER A 419 7.00 6.43 -7.87
C SER A 419 7.42 4.97 -8.10
N GLY A 420 6.84 4.06 -7.32
CA GLY A 420 6.97 2.62 -7.52
C GLY A 420 6.20 2.11 -8.74
N GLY A 421 6.49 0.87 -9.16
CA GLY A 421 5.79 0.22 -10.26
C GLY A 421 6.33 0.52 -11.66
N TYR A 422 7.44 1.26 -11.74
CA TYR A 422 8.08 1.70 -12.98
C TYR A 422 9.57 1.33 -13.05
N GLY A 423 10.03 0.37 -12.24
CA GLY A 423 11.42 -0.06 -12.11
C GLY A 423 12.21 0.72 -11.06
N GLU A 424 13.38 0.20 -10.70
CA GLU A 424 14.26 0.79 -9.69
C GLU A 424 14.88 2.10 -10.17
N GLU A 425 15.28 2.17 -11.47
CA GLU A 425 15.82 3.41 -12.03
C GLU A 425 14.84 4.58 -11.84
N TYR A 426 13.55 4.35 -12.17
CA TYR A 426 12.52 5.37 -12.01
C TYR A 426 12.31 5.74 -10.54
N GLY A 427 12.34 4.73 -9.67
CA GLY A 427 12.18 4.89 -8.24
C GLY A 427 13.27 5.75 -7.56
N HIS A 428 14.50 5.78 -8.11
CA HIS A 428 15.62 6.57 -7.57
C HIS A 428 15.77 7.98 -8.18
N LEU A 429 14.84 8.40 -9.03
CA LEU A 429 14.95 9.69 -9.73
C LEU A 429 14.71 10.92 -8.87
N ASP A 430 14.18 10.73 -7.65
CA ASP A 430 13.92 11.82 -6.72
C ASP A 430 14.62 11.69 -5.35
N ASP A 431 15.59 10.76 -5.24
CA ASP A 431 16.33 10.57 -3.99
C ASP A 431 17.13 11.81 -3.58
N THR A 432 17.08 12.14 -2.30
CA THR A 432 17.89 13.15 -1.64
C THR A 432 17.90 14.51 -2.35
N TYR A 433 19.02 14.92 -2.97
CA TYR A 433 19.20 16.20 -3.64
C TYR A 433 18.33 16.39 -4.90
N LYS A 434 17.75 15.31 -5.43
CA LYS A 434 16.81 15.35 -6.55
C LYS A 434 15.35 15.47 -6.10
N ARG A 435 15.08 15.53 -4.79
CA ARG A 435 13.72 15.52 -4.23
C ARG A 435 12.80 16.56 -4.87
N MET A 436 13.32 17.74 -5.15
CA MET A 436 12.56 18.82 -5.76
C MET A 436 12.30 18.64 -7.27
N ASP A 437 12.92 17.65 -7.92
CA ASP A 437 12.63 17.33 -9.32
C ASP A 437 11.23 16.70 -9.48
N SER A 438 10.75 15.93 -8.47
CA SER A 438 9.37 15.42 -8.43
C SER A 438 8.35 16.55 -8.29
N VAL A 439 8.66 17.60 -7.49
CA VAL A 439 7.82 18.81 -7.39
C VAL A 439 7.78 19.55 -8.72
N LYS A 440 8.90 19.60 -9.44
CA LYS A 440 8.99 20.20 -10.76
C LYS A 440 8.20 19.44 -11.82
N ASP A 441 8.06 18.10 -11.69
CA ASP A 441 7.16 17.31 -12.55
C ASP A 441 5.71 17.81 -12.42
N ILE A 442 5.27 18.20 -11.21
CA ILE A 442 3.92 18.76 -11.00
C ILE A 442 3.76 20.14 -11.63
N GLU A 443 4.78 21.00 -11.56
CA GLU A 443 4.77 22.27 -12.30
C GLU A 443 4.62 22.04 -13.81
N TYR A 444 5.34 21.06 -14.36
CA TYR A 444 5.26 20.72 -15.78
C TYR A 444 3.93 20.06 -16.16
N LEU A 445 3.34 19.25 -15.27
CA LEU A 445 1.97 18.75 -15.45
C LEU A 445 0.97 19.92 -15.51
N TRP A 446 1.08 20.88 -14.60
CA TRP A 446 0.24 22.09 -14.60
C TRP A 446 0.36 22.84 -15.94
N LYS A 447 1.58 23.09 -16.42
CA LYS A 447 1.84 23.74 -17.73
C LYS A 447 1.19 22.94 -18.87
N TRP A 448 1.43 21.64 -18.89
CA TRP A 448 0.88 20.76 -19.93
C TRP A 448 -0.65 20.78 -19.94
N VAL A 449 -1.30 20.77 -18.78
CA VAL A 449 -2.77 20.83 -18.64
C VAL A 449 -3.33 22.13 -19.19
N VAL A 450 -2.69 23.26 -18.91
CA VAL A 450 -3.09 24.58 -19.40
C VAL A 450 -2.85 24.70 -20.91
N ASP A 451 -1.65 24.36 -21.37
CA ASP A 451 -1.25 24.49 -22.78
C ASP A 451 -2.06 23.57 -23.71
N SER A 452 -2.44 22.39 -23.24
CA SER A 452 -3.30 21.46 -23.96
C SER A 452 -4.79 21.82 -23.91
N GLY A 453 -5.17 22.86 -23.18
CA GLY A 453 -6.56 23.32 -23.04
C GLY A 453 -7.41 22.34 -22.21
N TRP A 454 -6.80 21.62 -21.25
CA TRP A 454 -7.54 20.71 -20.37
C TRP A 454 -8.11 21.44 -19.15
N ALA A 455 -7.50 22.54 -18.72
CA ALA A 455 -8.01 23.35 -17.63
C ALA A 455 -7.75 24.84 -17.84
N SER A 456 -8.56 25.66 -17.18
CA SER A 456 -8.25 27.06 -16.96
C SER A 456 -7.17 27.21 -15.91
N LYS A 457 -6.19 28.08 -16.15
CA LYS A 457 -5.07 28.33 -15.22
C LYS A 457 -5.52 28.72 -13.80
N ASP A 458 -6.67 29.36 -13.67
CA ASP A 458 -7.19 29.88 -12.41
C ASP A 458 -8.11 28.84 -11.68
N LYS A 459 -8.25 27.62 -12.23
CA LYS A 459 -9.11 26.55 -11.71
C LYS A 459 -8.39 25.22 -11.52
N ILE A 460 -7.13 25.27 -11.11
CA ILE A 460 -6.34 24.08 -10.83
C ILE A 460 -6.00 24.05 -9.33
N ALA A 461 -6.40 22.97 -8.67
CA ALA A 461 -6.05 22.69 -7.28
C ALA A 461 -5.04 21.56 -7.18
N VAL A 462 -4.31 21.52 -6.07
CA VAL A 462 -3.39 20.43 -5.70
C VAL A 462 -3.80 19.81 -4.37
N MET A 463 -3.72 18.49 -4.28
CA MET A 463 -4.00 17.73 -3.07
C MET A 463 -3.03 16.57 -2.92
N GLY A 464 -2.69 16.22 -1.67
CA GLY A 464 -1.91 15.02 -1.41
C GLY A 464 -1.83 14.68 0.06
N GLY A 465 -1.51 13.41 0.35
CA GLY A 465 -1.35 12.90 1.72
C GLY A 465 0.05 12.36 1.97
N SER A 466 0.54 12.45 3.21
CA SER A 466 1.87 11.97 3.59
C SER A 466 2.96 12.65 2.75
N TYR A 467 3.75 11.89 1.99
CA TYR A 467 4.66 12.47 0.99
C TYR A 467 3.93 13.38 -0.01
N GLY A 468 2.73 13.00 -0.47
CA GLY A 468 1.89 13.87 -1.30
C GLY A 468 1.51 15.17 -0.61
N GLY A 469 1.38 15.19 0.74
CA GLY A 469 1.21 16.40 1.55
C GLY A 469 2.45 17.28 1.53
N PHE A 470 3.64 16.71 1.70
CA PHE A 470 4.92 17.41 1.48
C PHE A 470 4.99 18.02 0.07
N MET A 471 4.64 17.25 -0.94
CA MET A 471 4.60 17.71 -2.34
C MET A 471 3.61 18.86 -2.54
N THR A 472 2.42 18.76 -1.94
CA THR A 472 1.39 19.82 -1.97
C THR A 472 1.91 21.11 -1.36
N LEU A 473 2.53 21.06 -0.17
CA LEU A 473 3.15 22.21 0.48
C LEU A 473 4.31 22.77 -0.34
N SER A 474 5.13 21.90 -0.93
CA SER A 474 6.21 22.32 -1.83
C SER A 474 5.67 23.04 -3.07
N CYS A 475 4.60 22.54 -3.68
CA CYS A 475 3.96 23.20 -4.82
C CYS A 475 3.47 24.61 -4.48
N ILE A 476 2.79 24.81 -3.36
CA ILE A 476 2.23 26.12 -2.98
C ILE A 476 3.27 27.09 -2.39
N THR A 477 4.44 26.61 -2.01
CA THR A 477 5.55 27.46 -1.52
C THR A 477 6.55 27.82 -2.61
N VAL A 478 6.81 26.91 -3.57
CA VAL A 478 7.77 27.12 -4.67
C VAL A 478 7.11 27.80 -5.88
N TYR A 479 5.84 27.46 -6.14
CA TYR A 479 5.04 27.96 -7.25
C TYR A 479 3.72 28.58 -6.76
N PRO A 480 3.73 29.61 -5.90
CA PRO A 480 2.56 30.10 -5.16
C PRO A 480 1.41 30.60 -6.06
N ASP A 481 1.72 31.10 -7.25
CA ASP A 481 0.73 31.71 -8.17
C ASP A 481 -0.01 30.70 -9.08
N LEU A 482 0.30 29.39 -8.97
CA LEU A 482 -0.27 28.38 -9.86
C LEU A 482 -1.60 27.80 -9.36
N TRP A 483 -1.94 27.94 -8.08
CA TRP A 483 -2.94 27.10 -7.42
C TRP A 483 -4.16 27.90 -6.96
N ALA A 484 -5.35 27.48 -7.41
CA ALA A 484 -6.62 28.03 -6.93
C ALA A 484 -6.94 27.62 -5.48
N ALA A 485 -6.56 26.40 -5.10
CA ALA A 485 -6.72 25.85 -3.77
C ALA A 485 -5.72 24.70 -3.52
N ALA A 486 -5.46 24.38 -2.26
CA ALA A 486 -4.64 23.24 -1.86
C ALA A 486 -5.27 22.47 -0.71
N VAL A 487 -5.12 21.13 -0.72
CA VAL A 487 -5.53 20.26 0.38
C VAL A 487 -4.34 19.42 0.81
N GLU A 488 -3.93 19.58 2.05
CA GLU A 488 -2.83 18.87 2.67
C GLU A 488 -3.38 17.86 3.67
N LEU A 489 -2.94 16.60 3.56
CA LEU A 489 -3.35 15.50 4.42
C LEU A 489 -2.11 14.94 5.12
N TYR A 490 -2.00 15.16 6.44
CA TYR A 490 -0.94 14.57 7.30
C TYR A 490 0.44 14.53 6.63
N GLY A 491 0.89 15.65 6.02
CA GLY A 491 2.17 15.75 5.32
C GLY A 491 3.29 16.27 6.19
N MET A 492 4.53 16.06 5.71
CA MET A 492 5.74 16.58 6.34
C MET A 492 5.91 18.07 6.02
N VAL A 493 6.04 18.89 7.03
CA VAL A 493 6.12 20.36 6.95
C VAL A 493 7.55 20.85 7.16
N ASN A 494 8.24 20.25 8.13
CA ASN A 494 9.61 20.52 8.51
C ASN A 494 10.38 19.21 8.59
N MET A 495 11.24 18.95 7.63
CA MET A 495 11.96 17.69 7.53
C MET A 495 12.83 17.40 8.76
N LEU A 496 13.33 18.41 9.46
CA LEU A 496 14.14 18.19 10.66
C LEU A 496 13.28 17.72 11.83
N THR A 497 12.15 18.40 12.11
CA THR A 497 11.25 18.00 13.20
C THR A 497 10.51 16.70 12.88
N PHE A 498 10.26 16.42 11.60
CA PHE A 498 9.78 15.13 11.16
C PHE A 498 10.71 13.99 11.58
N PHE A 499 12.03 14.11 11.33
CA PHE A 499 13.02 13.12 11.77
C PHE A 499 13.14 13.01 13.30
N GLU A 500 12.93 14.11 14.02
CA GLU A 500 12.99 14.14 15.49
C GLU A 500 11.79 13.43 16.14
N HIS A 501 10.60 13.47 15.52
CA HIS A 501 9.35 13.05 16.15
C HIS A 501 8.68 11.84 15.50
N THR A 502 9.05 11.43 14.26
CA THR A 502 8.53 10.20 13.65
C THR A 502 8.94 8.99 14.48
N ALA A 503 8.19 7.90 14.39
CA ALA A 503 8.54 6.66 15.08
C ALA A 503 10.00 6.26 14.78
N SER A 504 10.78 5.95 15.81
CA SER A 504 12.25 5.82 15.71
C SER A 504 12.71 4.77 14.70
N TYR A 505 11.96 3.69 14.52
CA TYR A 505 12.25 2.67 13.50
C TYR A 505 12.12 3.20 12.07
N ARG A 506 11.36 4.28 11.85
CA ARG A 506 11.16 4.87 10.52
C ARG A 506 12.24 5.86 10.12
N ALA A 507 12.78 6.58 11.09
CA ALA A 507 13.70 7.69 10.84
C ALA A 507 14.88 7.27 9.94
N GLN A 508 15.51 6.13 10.22
CA GLN A 508 16.66 5.68 9.46
C GLN A 508 16.31 5.24 8.03
N HIS A 509 15.19 4.53 7.84
CA HIS A 509 14.73 4.18 6.48
C HIS A 509 14.49 5.43 5.64
N ARG A 510 13.92 6.48 6.25
CA ARG A 510 13.63 7.74 5.57
C ARG A 510 14.88 8.58 5.28
N ALA A 511 15.97 8.38 6.03
CA ALA A 511 17.22 9.09 5.78
C ALA A 511 17.86 8.71 4.42
N TYR A 512 17.70 7.48 3.95
CA TYR A 512 18.13 7.08 2.60
C TYR A 512 17.39 7.81 1.50
N GLU A 513 16.12 8.06 1.72
CA GLU A 513 15.19 8.64 0.76
C GLU A 513 15.28 10.19 0.74
N TYR A 514 15.25 10.82 1.92
CA TYR A 514 15.19 12.28 2.05
C TYR A 514 16.55 12.95 2.28
N GLY A 515 17.53 12.21 2.80
CA GLY A 515 18.81 12.69 3.27
C GLY A 515 19.00 12.52 4.77
N ASP A 516 20.25 12.39 5.19
CA ASP A 516 20.63 12.20 6.59
C ASP A 516 20.44 13.52 7.39
N PRO A 517 19.71 13.52 8.52
CA PRO A 517 19.38 14.74 9.25
C PRO A 517 20.61 15.47 9.84
N VAL A 518 21.76 14.82 9.92
CA VAL A 518 23.02 15.42 10.37
C VAL A 518 23.88 15.87 9.20
N LYS A 519 24.11 14.97 8.22
CA LYS A 519 24.99 15.24 7.07
C LYS A 519 24.36 16.17 6.05
N ASP A 520 23.05 15.97 5.79
CA ASP A 520 22.29 16.67 4.75
C ASP A 520 21.36 17.73 5.34
N ARG A 521 21.67 18.23 6.55
CA ARG A 521 20.82 19.18 7.29
C ARG A 521 20.37 20.37 6.43
N LYS A 522 21.30 20.95 5.65
CA LYS A 522 20.99 22.09 4.79
C LYS A 522 19.97 21.74 3.69
N LEU A 523 20.08 20.56 3.09
CA LEU A 523 19.10 20.08 2.13
C LEU A 523 17.70 19.99 2.79
N LEU A 524 17.62 19.36 3.97
CA LEU A 524 16.37 19.18 4.69
C LEU A 524 15.72 20.52 5.09
N GLU A 525 16.53 21.52 5.50
CA GLU A 525 16.06 22.89 5.74
C GLU A 525 15.51 23.52 4.45
N ASP A 526 16.23 23.39 3.32
CA ASP A 526 15.87 24.04 2.06
C ASP A 526 14.59 23.47 1.44
N ILE A 527 14.30 22.17 1.63
CA ILE A 527 13.07 21.55 1.14
C ILE A 527 11.88 21.68 2.10
N SER A 528 12.09 22.12 3.33
CA SER A 528 11.04 22.27 4.34
C SER A 528 10.14 23.47 4.04
N ALA A 529 8.82 23.22 3.96
CA ALA A 529 7.81 24.26 3.68
C ALA A 529 7.71 25.29 4.81
N ILE A 530 7.99 24.91 6.06
CA ILE A 530 7.92 25.79 7.23
C ILE A 530 8.72 27.08 7.08
N HIS A 531 9.84 27.03 6.37
CA HIS A 531 10.71 28.19 6.14
C HIS A 531 10.24 29.11 5.00
N LYS A 532 9.09 28.80 4.37
CA LYS A 532 8.56 29.51 3.19
C LYS A 532 7.07 29.85 3.34
N ILE A 533 6.53 29.85 4.54
CA ILE A 533 5.11 30.10 4.84
C ILE A 533 4.65 31.47 4.31
N ASP A 534 5.51 32.49 4.39
CA ASP A 534 5.24 33.82 3.88
C ASP A 534 4.99 33.86 2.35
N GLN A 535 5.45 32.88 1.60
CA GLN A 535 5.23 32.78 0.15
C GLN A 535 3.84 32.22 -0.18
N ILE A 536 3.17 31.51 0.73
CA ILE A 536 1.86 30.91 0.47
C ILE A 536 0.80 32.00 0.29
N VAL A 537 0.14 31.98 -0.86
CA VAL A 537 -1.05 32.80 -1.15
C VAL A 537 -2.29 31.97 -1.39
N THR A 538 -2.11 30.68 -1.65
CA THR A 538 -3.13 29.69 -1.94
C THR A 538 -3.97 29.39 -0.68
N PRO A 539 -5.31 29.38 -0.75
CA PRO A 539 -6.16 28.84 0.31
C PRO A 539 -5.81 27.37 0.59
N LEU A 540 -5.58 27.04 1.86
CA LEU A 540 -5.14 25.71 2.30
C LEU A 540 -6.13 25.08 3.26
N LEU A 541 -6.56 23.85 2.99
CA LEU A 541 -7.25 22.97 3.93
C LEU A 541 -6.25 21.90 4.39
N VAL A 542 -6.16 21.73 5.74
CA VAL A 542 -5.29 20.73 6.38
C VAL A 542 -6.14 19.74 7.15
N LEU A 543 -5.86 18.42 7.00
CA LEU A 543 -6.55 17.36 7.75
C LEU A 543 -5.52 16.40 8.36
N HIS A 544 -5.65 16.08 9.67
CA HIS A 544 -4.70 15.19 10.34
C HIS A 544 -5.33 14.43 11.53
N GLY A 545 -4.85 13.21 11.78
CA GLY A 545 -5.20 12.36 12.92
C GLY A 545 -4.16 12.46 14.05
N ASP A 546 -4.63 12.51 15.31
CA ASP A 546 -3.76 12.68 16.47
C ASP A 546 -2.83 11.49 16.75
N GLU A 547 -3.29 10.28 16.40
CA GLU A 547 -2.59 9.03 16.66
C GLU A 547 -1.64 8.61 15.51
N ASP A 548 -1.27 9.56 14.63
CA ASP A 548 -0.42 9.28 13.47
C ASP A 548 1.04 9.00 13.89
N PRO A 549 1.53 7.74 13.79
CA PRO A 549 2.91 7.38 14.13
C PRO A 549 3.90 7.64 13.00
N ARG A 550 3.39 7.94 11.79
CA ARG A 550 4.23 8.11 10.59
C ARG A 550 4.64 9.55 10.40
N VAL A 551 3.68 10.46 10.43
CA VAL A 551 3.88 11.91 10.40
C VAL A 551 3.22 12.47 11.64
N PRO A 552 3.99 12.86 12.66
CA PRO A 552 3.44 13.31 13.93
C PRO A 552 2.56 14.56 13.78
N MET A 553 1.49 14.66 14.55
CA MET A 553 0.58 15.82 14.60
C MET A 553 1.35 17.14 14.79
N TYR A 554 2.51 17.10 15.41
CA TYR A 554 3.41 18.25 15.59
C TYR A 554 3.72 18.96 14.27
N GLU A 555 3.85 18.23 13.16
CA GLU A 555 4.10 18.81 11.83
C GLU A 555 2.95 19.74 11.42
N THR A 556 1.72 19.30 11.56
CA THR A 556 0.53 20.12 11.26
C THR A 556 0.35 21.26 12.27
N GLU A 557 0.61 21.04 13.55
CA GLU A 557 0.44 22.09 14.58
C GLU A 557 1.38 23.27 14.30
N GLN A 558 2.65 23.03 13.94
CA GLN A 558 3.57 24.12 13.57
C GLN A 558 3.12 24.82 12.26
N LEU A 559 2.67 24.08 11.23
CA LEU A 559 2.18 24.66 9.99
C LEU A 559 1.01 25.63 10.23
N VAL A 560 -0.02 25.14 10.94
CA VAL A 560 -1.25 25.90 11.19
C VAL A 560 -0.97 27.13 12.07
N SER A 561 -0.08 27.00 13.06
CA SER A 561 0.35 28.13 13.91
C SER A 561 1.02 29.23 13.10
N GLU A 562 2.08 28.89 12.35
CA GLU A 562 2.84 29.83 11.53
C GLU A 562 1.98 30.49 10.45
N MET A 563 1.09 29.74 9.78
CA MET A 563 0.16 30.29 8.79
C MET A 563 -0.81 31.31 9.41
N ARG A 564 -1.34 31.03 10.62
CA ARG A 564 -2.24 31.95 11.33
C ARG A 564 -1.51 33.20 11.79
N GLU A 565 -0.28 33.07 12.31
CA GLU A 565 0.55 34.20 12.71
C GLU A 565 0.90 35.10 11.52
N ALA A 566 1.17 34.48 10.35
CA ALA A 566 1.39 35.19 9.09
C ALA A 566 0.09 35.70 8.42
N SER A 567 -1.07 35.51 9.05
CA SER A 567 -2.39 35.84 8.50
C SER A 567 -2.67 35.22 7.11
N LYS A 568 -2.20 34.00 6.89
CA LYS A 568 -2.41 33.21 5.68
C LYS A 568 -3.74 32.42 5.77
N PRO A 569 -4.43 32.18 4.62
CA PRO A 569 -5.71 31.48 4.61
C PRO A 569 -5.51 29.98 4.88
N VAL A 570 -5.86 29.51 6.08
CA VAL A 570 -5.78 28.09 6.45
C VAL A 570 -7.02 27.64 7.22
N GLU A 571 -7.62 26.52 6.77
CA GLU A 571 -8.64 25.78 7.46
C GLU A 571 -8.03 24.46 7.99
N PHE A 572 -8.36 24.04 9.21
CA PHE A 572 -7.80 22.83 9.83
C PHE A 572 -8.89 21.94 10.42
N VAL A 573 -8.86 20.65 10.07
CA VAL A 573 -9.75 19.61 10.59
C VAL A 573 -8.92 18.54 11.31
N ARG A 574 -9.06 18.48 12.63
CA ARG A 574 -8.38 17.52 13.51
C ARG A 574 -9.25 16.32 13.82
N PHE A 575 -8.65 15.12 13.89
CA PHE A 575 -9.29 13.87 14.24
C PHE A 575 -8.56 13.22 15.42
N LEU A 576 -9.25 13.16 16.59
CA LEU A 576 -8.63 12.74 17.87
C LEU A 576 -8.39 11.23 17.98
N ASP A 577 -8.99 10.43 17.11
CA ASP A 577 -9.01 8.97 17.16
C ASP A 577 -8.72 8.33 15.80
N GLU A 578 -7.89 8.99 14.98
CA GLU A 578 -7.36 8.50 13.71
C GLU A 578 -5.84 8.61 13.68
N GLY A 579 -5.22 7.68 12.95
CA GLY A 579 -3.79 7.67 12.68
C GLY A 579 -3.46 8.27 11.31
N HIS A 580 -2.59 7.57 10.55
CA HIS A 580 -2.14 7.96 9.21
C HIS A 580 -3.20 7.63 8.15
N GLY A 581 -4.29 8.38 8.14
CA GLY A 581 -5.46 8.20 7.28
C GLY A 581 -6.76 8.21 8.08
N PHE A 582 -7.90 8.06 7.38
CA PHE A 582 -9.23 8.08 7.99
C PHE A 582 -9.91 6.73 7.77
N VAL A 583 -10.10 5.96 8.84
CA VAL A 583 -10.62 4.58 8.78
C VAL A 583 -12.06 4.50 9.28
N LYS A 584 -12.38 5.20 10.37
CA LYS A 584 -13.71 5.16 10.98
C LYS A 584 -14.73 5.88 10.10
N GLU A 585 -15.88 5.26 9.84
CA GLU A 585 -16.90 5.82 8.91
C GLU A 585 -17.29 7.27 9.22
N PRO A 586 -17.57 7.68 10.49
CA PRO A 586 -17.90 9.07 10.79
C PRO A 586 -16.77 10.05 10.43
N ASN A 587 -15.52 9.65 10.65
CA ASN A 587 -14.33 10.45 10.34
C ASN A 587 -14.10 10.53 8.83
N ARG A 588 -14.26 9.44 8.08
CA ARG A 588 -14.23 9.45 6.61
C ARG A 588 -15.29 10.40 6.03
N ILE A 589 -16.52 10.34 6.56
CA ILE A 589 -17.59 11.26 6.15
C ILE A 589 -17.18 12.69 6.41
N LYS A 590 -16.68 13.02 7.61
CA LYS A 590 -16.23 14.37 7.94
C LYS A 590 -15.08 14.82 7.05
N ALA A 591 -14.05 14.00 6.89
CA ALA A 591 -12.85 14.34 6.09
C ALA A 591 -13.21 14.60 4.62
N TYR A 592 -13.84 13.63 3.97
CA TYR A 592 -14.09 13.72 2.53
C TYR A 592 -15.19 14.72 2.17
N THR A 593 -16.15 14.96 3.06
CA THR A 593 -17.12 16.06 2.89
C THR A 593 -16.42 17.42 3.00
N SER A 594 -15.53 17.62 3.98
CA SER A 594 -14.76 18.86 4.12
C SER A 594 -13.88 19.13 2.87
N ILE A 595 -13.21 18.09 2.34
CA ILE A 595 -12.41 18.19 1.11
C ILE A 595 -13.30 18.60 -0.07
N ALA A 596 -14.45 17.93 -0.25
CA ALA A 596 -15.33 18.19 -1.36
C ALA A 596 -15.93 19.61 -1.32
N GLU A 597 -16.38 20.04 -0.15
CA GLU A 597 -16.91 21.39 0.07
C GLU A 597 -15.85 22.47 -0.20
N PHE A 598 -14.63 22.27 0.32
CA PHE A 598 -13.52 23.18 0.12
C PHE A 598 -13.13 23.30 -1.36
N LEU A 599 -12.88 22.19 -2.05
CA LEU A 599 -12.52 22.20 -3.45
C LEU A 599 -13.62 22.77 -4.36
N THR A 600 -14.88 22.41 -4.09
CA THR A 600 -16.03 22.95 -4.84
C THR A 600 -16.11 24.47 -4.71
N LYS A 601 -15.90 25.00 -3.50
CA LYS A 601 -15.93 26.46 -3.22
C LYS A 601 -14.93 27.25 -4.07
N TYR A 602 -13.74 26.67 -4.33
CA TYR A 602 -12.66 27.40 -5.01
C TYR A 602 -12.55 27.06 -6.50
N LEU A 603 -13.12 25.94 -6.95
CA LEU A 603 -12.97 25.50 -8.35
C LEU A 603 -14.23 25.72 -9.20
N LEU A 604 -15.42 25.66 -8.58
CA LEU A 604 -16.71 25.83 -9.28
C LEU A 604 -17.31 27.22 -9.07
#